data_ce5b4025caa8c36e931cf93baf46ef80
#
_entry.id   ce5b4025caa8c36e931cf93baf46ef80
#
_cell.length_a   1.000
_cell.length_b   1.000
_cell.length_c   1.000
_cell.angle_alpha   90.00
_cell.angle_beta   90.00
_cell.angle_gamma   90.00
#
_symmetry.space_group_name_H-M   'P 1'
#
loop_
_entity.id
_entity.type
_entity.pdbx_description
1 polymer ?
#
loop_
_entity_poly.entity_id
_entity_poly.type
_entity_poly.pdbx_seq_one_letter_code
_entity_poly.pdbx_strand_id
1 'polypeptide(L)'
;MKLLSGAAAIATVPLLMAAGGTRSGPVAAAPRCQSSFNADAYARAAVAACGYKTFARTSVRALPGGGRAYGYDENGHTVDFLIPPAGFHAATATAAQLSEYGLPPRPRSAGGLAAWKREMSHASPMAPPAFLTETRAQAAITTDSDNWSGYVATGPTGTFDQAEAWYYEPTYYASSCSTNAAVVWAGVGGFSGTNDPLGQDGTAHGVPGVSNHGAWYEVYPDINITPVSLEGSDGDYMDMSTIWNNSQQYYAFYMDDSTTGHYVSLRYYTSTHDRTSAEAIAERPKINGSFSNLSNFKTMTFNKSQANGSGMNNFSSLYRVNMTSGGTALAGPSAIGSSPGGHFTDSQHHCS
;
A
#
# COMPACT_ATOMS: atom_id res chain seq x y z
N MET A 1 8.18 25.94 57.67
CA MET A 1 8.66 26.32 56.34
C MET A 1 10.10 25.93 56.22
N LYS A 2 10.43 24.77 55.63
CA LYS A 2 11.79 24.31 55.35
C LYS A 2 11.78 23.78 53.90
N LEU A 3 12.53 24.46 53.05
CA LEU A 3 12.85 24.07 51.67
C LEU A 3 13.90 22.96 51.75
N LEU A 4 13.64 21.85 51.08
CA LEU A 4 14.63 20.81 50.79
C LEU A 4 14.94 20.87 49.30
N SER A 5 16.13 21.33 48.95
CA SER A 5 16.76 21.28 47.65
C SER A 5 17.37 19.89 47.44
N GLY A 6 16.87 19.15 46.44
CA GLY A 6 17.49 17.90 45.96
C GLY A 6 18.36 18.20 44.73
N ALA A 7 19.65 17.95 44.86
CA ALA A 7 20.61 18.04 43.75
C ALA A 7 20.54 16.77 42.90
N ALA A 8 20.35 16.93 41.59
CA ALA A 8 20.48 15.85 40.62
C ALA A 8 21.94 15.69 40.18
N ALA A 9 22.50 14.52 40.35
CA ALA A 9 23.84 14.18 39.88
C ALA A 9 23.81 13.89 38.38
N ILE A 10 24.58 14.65 37.61
CA ILE A 10 24.81 14.42 36.18
C ILE A 10 25.95 13.43 36.05
N ALA A 11 25.67 12.24 35.53
CA ALA A 11 26.71 11.26 35.16
C ALA A 11 27.24 11.58 33.75
N THR A 12 28.46 12.00 33.65
CA THR A 12 29.20 12.19 32.40
C THR A 12 29.74 10.83 31.92
N VAL A 13 29.27 10.38 30.74
CA VAL A 13 29.83 9.23 30.02
C VAL A 13 30.92 9.75 29.06
N PRO A 14 32.12 9.19 29.04
CA PRO A 14 33.17 9.63 28.12
C PRO A 14 32.85 9.14 26.68
N LEU A 15 32.91 10.09 25.76
CA LEU A 15 32.79 9.88 24.32
C LEU A 15 34.10 9.28 23.79
N LEU A 16 34.11 8.00 23.44
CA LEU A 16 35.21 7.35 22.73
C LEU A 16 35.06 7.67 21.23
N MET A 17 35.89 8.59 20.73
CA MET A 17 36.05 8.82 19.29
C MET A 17 36.88 7.68 18.68
N ALA A 18 36.23 6.78 17.94
CA ALA A 18 36.90 5.85 17.03
C ALA A 18 36.73 6.38 15.60
N ALA A 19 37.79 7.01 15.08
CA ALA A 19 37.91 7.30 13.65
C ALA A 19 38.23 6.00 12.91
N GLY A 20 37.24 5.45 12.22
CA GLY A 20 37.38 4.30 11.34
C GLY A 20 36.44 4.47 10.16
N GLY A 21 36.95 5.03 9.05
CA GLY A 21 36.23 5.08 7.79
C GLY A 21 36.00 3.68 7.23
N THR A 22 34.84 3.10 7.45
CA THR A 22 34.39 1.93 6.74
C THR A 22 33.58 2.37 5.50
N ARG A 23 34.08 2.03 4.32
CA ARG A 23 33.30 2.07 3.08
C ARG A 23 32.04 1.26 3.35
N SER A 24 30.86 1.89 3.32
CA SER A 24 29.59 1.19 3.28
C SER A 24 29.55 0.39 1.98
N GLY A 25 29.78 -0.91 2.07
CA GLY A 25 29.41 -1.85 1.03
C GLY A 25 27.89 -1.77 0.79
N PRO A 26 27.40 -2.28 -0.34
CA PRO A 26 25.95 -2.35 -0.59
C PRO A 26 25.30 -3.02 0.63
N VAL A 27 24.31 -2.35 1.22
CA VAL A 27 23.49 -2.95 2.27
C VAL A 27 22.88 -4.20 1.65
N ALA A 28 23.21 -5.37 2.18
CA ALA A 28 22.59 -6.62 1.72
C ALA A 28 21.07 -6.42 1.84
N ALA A 29 20.35 -6.66 0.74
CA ALA A 29 18.90 -6.62 0.75
C ALA A 29 18.41 -7.50 1.91
N ALA A 30 17.47 -6.99 2.71
CA ALA A 30 16.85 -7.78 3.76
C ALA A 30 16.30 -9.07 3.14
N PRO A 31 16.41 -10.23 3.81
CA PRO A 31 15.89 -11.48 3.27
C PRO A 31 14.39 -11.31 2.98
N ARG A 32 13.97 -11.57 1.75
CA ARG A 32 12.55 -11.51 1.38
C ARG A 32 11.78 -12.51 2.23
N CYS A 33 10.71 -12.06 2.88
CA CYS A 33 9.84 -12.91 3.70
C CYS A 33 8.90 -13.77 2.85
N GLN A 34 9.37 -14.25 1.70
CA GLN A 34 8.62 -15.05 0.75
C GLN A 34 8.87 -16.54 0.96
N SER A 35 7.82 -17.35 0.98
CA SER A 35 7.92 -18.80 1.01
C SER A 35 7.05 -19.44 -0.06
N SER A 36 7.41 -20.66 -0.50
CA SER A 36 6.55 -21.47 -1.34
C SER A 36 5.22 -21.77 -0.62
N PHE A 37 4.12 -21.80 -1.37
CA PHE A 37 2.78 -21.92 -0.84
C PHE A 37 2.54 -23.20 -0.03
N ASN A 38 2.47 -23.04 1.29
CA ASN A 38 1.78 -23.89 2.25
C ASN A 38 1.28 -22.97 3.37
N ALA A 39 -0.01 -22.68 3.42
CA ALA A 39 -0.59 -21.68 4.32
C ALA A 39 -0.19 -21.85 5.78
N ASP A 40 -0.16 -23.09 6.29
CA ASP A 40 0.17 -23.36 7.70
C ASP A 40 1.69 -23.32 7.98
N ALA A 41 2.49 -23.78 7.04
CA ALA A 41 3.96 -23.72 7.14
C ALA A 41 4.45 -22.27 6.93
N TYR A 42 3.82 -21.53 6.04
CA TYR A 42 4.13 -20.14 5.79
C TYR A 42 3.83 -19.24 6.99
N ALA A 43 2.64 -19.35 7.58
CA ALA A 43 2.29 -18.54 8.77
C ALA A 43 3.31 -18.71 9.90
N ARG A 44 3.79 -19.94 10.13
CA ARG A 44 4.85 -20.20 11.11
C ARG A 44 6.22 -19.69 10.70
N ALA A 45 6.58 -19.83 9.42
CA ALA A 45 7.85 -19.36 8.90
C ALA A 45 7.92 -17.82 8.84
N ALA A 46 6.83 -17.16 8.43
CA ALA A 46 6.76 -15.69 8.41
C ALA A 46 6.88 -15.07 9.81
N VAL A 47 6.22 -15.66 10.83
CA VAL A 47 6.36 -15.22 12.22
C VAL A 47 7.81 -15.37 12.70
N ALA A 48 8.46 -16.48 12.40
CA ALA A 48 9.83 -16.75 12.85
C ALA A 48 10.87 -15.88 12.10
N ALA A 49 10.69 -15.69 10.79
CA ALA A 49 11.68 -15.02 9.92
C ALA A 49 11.53 -13.49 9.91
N CYS A 50 10.28 -12.96 10.01
CA CYS A 50 9.98 -11.55 9.83
C CYS A 50 9.47 -10.86 11.09
N GLY A 51 9.30 -11.58 12.19
CA GLY A 51 8.86 -11.02 13.47
C GLY A 51 7.38 -10.58 13.51
N TYR A 52 6.58 -10.94 12.50
CA TYR A 52 5.16 -10.60 12.45
C TYR A 52 4.34 -11.38 13.49
N LYS A 53 3.28 -10.74 13.99
CA LYS A 53 2.26 -11.43 14.79
C LYS A 53 1.24 -12.06 13.85
N THR A 54 0.92 -13.34 14.08
CA THR A 54 -0.17 -14.01 13.37
C THR A 54 -1.49 -13.81 14.08
N PHE A 55 -2.54 -13.48 13.33
CA PHE A 55 -3.91 -13.60 13.80
C PHE A 55 -4.37 -15.06 13.71
N ALA A 56 -5.24 -15.45 14.65
CA ALA A 56 -5.83 -16.77 14.61
C ALA A 56 -6.73 -16.88 13.37
N ARG A 57 -6.49 -17.91 12.56
CA ARG A 57 -7.39 -18.25 11.45
C ARG A 57 -8.73 -18.69 12.00
N THR A 58 -9.79 -17.98 11.63
CA THR A 58 -11.16 -18.25 12.10
C THR A 58 -11.87 -19.30 11.25
N SER A 59 -11.55 -19.37 9.94
CA SER A 59 -12.21 -20.27 9.01
C SER A 59 -11.32 -20.68 7.83
N VAL A 60 -11.66 -21.82 7.22
CA VAL A 60 -11.23 -22.18 5.87
C VAL A 60 -12.49 -22.65 5.14
N ARG A 61 -12.84 -21.99 4.04
CA ARG A 61 -14.02 -22.38 3.26
C ARG A 61 -13.65 -22.59 1.79
N ALA A 62 -14.31 -23.55 1.17
CA ALA A 62 -14.20 -23.75 -0.27
C ALA A 62 -14.89 -22.61 -1.02
N LEU A 63 -14.29 -22.17 -2.12
CA LEU A 63 -14.92 -21.28 -3.08
C LEU A 63 -15.57 -22.08 -4.21
N PRO A 64 -16.64 -21.58 -4.86
CA PRO A 64 -17.37 -22.30 -5.90
C PRO A 64 -16.50 -22.80 -7.03
N GLY A 65 -15.46 -22.05 -7.44
CA GLY A 65 -14.51 -22.42 -8.48
C GLY A 65 -13.43 -23.43 -8.05
N GLY A 66 -13.52 -23.98 -6.82
CA GLY A 66 -12.57 -24.97 -6.30
C GLY A 66 -11.37 -24.39 -5.56
N GLY A 67 -11.26 -23.06 -5.44
CA GLY A 67 -10.28 -22.38 -4.59
C GLY A 67 -10.66 -22.42 -3.12
N ARG A 68 -9.92 -21.68 -2.30
CA ARG A 68 -10.16 -21.57 -0.86
C ARG A 68 -10.10 -20.12 -0.40
N ALA A 69 -10.94 -19.79 0.58
CA ALA A 69 -10.82 -18.56 1.38
C ALA A 69 -10.35 -18.92 2.79
N TYR A 70 -9.31 -18.25 3.26
CA TYR A 70 -8.78 -18.35 4.63
C TYR A 70 -9.23 -17.12 5.39
N GLY A 71 -10.19 -17.28 6.29
CA GLY A 71 -10.77 -16.19 7.06
C GLY A 71 -10.03 -15.92 8.36
N TYR A 72 -9.90 -14.65 8.68
CA TYR A 72 -9.34 -14.12 9.92
C TYR A 72 -10.30 -13.08 10.50
N ASP A 73 -10.25 -12.86 11.80
CA ASP A 73 -10.90 -11.73 12.45
C ASP A 73 -9.86 -10.63 12.70
N GLU A 74 -10.17 -9.44 12.27
CA GLU A 74 -9.37 -8.25 12.52
C GLU A 74 -10.26 -7.14 13.07
N ASN A 75 -10.15 -6.89 14.37
CA ASN A 75 -10.94 -5.90 15.09
C ASN A 75 -12.47 -6.04 14.91
N GLY A 76 -12.97 -7.27 14.81
CA GLY A 76 -14.38 -7.57 14.57
C GLY A 76 -14.80 -7.61 13.10
N HIS A 77 -13.86 -7.39 12.17
CA HIS A 77 -14.09 -7.49 10.73
C HIS A 77 -13.53 -8.80 10.18
N THR A 78 -14.23 -9.39 9.22
CA THR A 78 -13.75 -10.60 8.54
C THR A 78 -12.80 -10.22 7.42
N VAL A 79 -11.61 -10.83 7.41
CA VAL A 79 -10.63 -10.74 6.32
C VAL A 79 -10.47 -12.13 5.70
N ASP A 80 -10.70 -12.23 4.40
CA ASP A 80 -10.55 -13.48 3.64
C ASP A 80 -9.39 -13.39 2.65
N PHE A 81 -8.37 -14.21 2.83
CA PHE A 81 -7.31 -14.42 1.84
C PHE A 81 -7.77 -15.47 0.83
N LEU A 82 -7.73 -15.12 -0.45
CA LEU A 82 -8.34 -15.88 -1.53
C LEU A 82 -7.27 -16.61 -2.32
N ILE A 83 -7.37 -17.94 -2.35
CA ILE A 83 -6.41 -18.79 -3.05
C ILE A 83 -7.15 -19.54 -4.16
N PRO A 84 -6.88 -19.26 -5.43
CA PRO A 84 -7.42 -20.02 -6.54
C PRO A 84 -7.00 -21.49 -6.51
N PRO A 85 -7.72 -22.39 -7.21
CA PRO A 85 -7.32 -23.79 -7.31
C PRO A 85 -6.03 -23.96 -8.12
N ALA A 86 -5.32 -25.07 -7.89
CA ALA A 86 -4.17 -25.42 -8.68
C ALA A 86 -4.53 -25.46 -10.17
N GLY A 87 -3.69 -24.86 -11.02
CA GLY A 87 -3.92 -24.75 -12.45
C GLY A 87 -4.89 -23.63 -12.87
N PHE A 88 -5.29 -22.76 -11.96
CA PHE A 88 -6.05 -21.55 -12.31
C PHE A 88 -5.15 -20.57 -13.11
N HIS A 89 -5.71 -20.07 -14.22
CA HIS A 89 -5.03 -19.10 -15.08
C HIS A 89 -5.83 -17.82 -15.16
N ALA A 90 -5.44 -16.80 -14.41
CA ALA A 90 -6.15 -15.52 -14.32
C ALA A 90 -6.32 -14.84 -15.70
N ALA A 91 -5.30 -14.90 -16.57
CA ALA A 91 -5.35 -14.29 -17.90
C ALA A 91 -6.49 -14.83 -18.80
N THR A 92 -6.96 -16.06 -18.58
CA THR A 92 -8.04 -16.69 -19.34
C THR A 92 -9.34 -16.84 -18.55
N ALA A 93 -9.33 -16.54 -17.25
CA ALA A 93 -10.48 -16.68 -16.35
C ALA A 93 -11.66 -15.82 -16.80
N THR A 94 -12.89 -16.20 -16.47
CA THR A 94 -14.10 -15.40 -16.68
C THR A 94 -14.13 -14.20 -15.71
N ALA A 95 -14.95 -13.19 -15.99
CA ALA A 95 -15.15 -12.07 -15.08
C ALA A 95 -15.67 -12.54 -13.69
N ALA A 96 -16.52 -13.56 -13.66
CA ALA A 96 -17.01 -14.14 -12.41
C ALA A 96 -15.89 -14.82 -11.62
N GLN A 97 -15.01 -15.57 -12.27
CA GLN A 97 -13.86 -16.20 -11.62
C GLN A 97 -12.84 -15.17 -11.13
N LEU A 98 -12.57 -14.12 -11.90
CA LEU A 98 -11.71 -13.02 -11.45
C LEU A 98 -12.30 -12.38 -10.17
N SER A 99 -13.58 -12.03 -10.20
CA SER A 99 -14.27 -11.48 -9.02
C SER A 99 -14.29 -12.45 -7.84
N GLU A 100 -14.45 -13.76 -8.08
CA GLU A 100 -14.45 -14.78 -7.03
C GLU A 100 -13.12 -14.84 -6.27
N TYR A 101 -12.00 -14.65 -6.97
CA TYR A 101 -10.67 -14.68 -6.36
C TYR A 101 -10.11 -13.28 -6.06
N GLY A 102 -10.94 -12.22 -6.13
CA GLY A 102 -10.54 -10.84 -5.83
C GLY A 102 -9.50 -10.28 -6.79
N LEU A 103 -9.44 -10.81 -8.03
CA LEU A 103 -8.49 -10.37 -9.03
C LEU A 103 -9.05 -9.20 -9.85
N PRO A 104 -8.18 -8.30 -10.36
CA PRO A 104 -8.58 -7.15 -11.15
C PRO A 104 -9.43 -7.53 -12.37
N PRO A 105 -10.51 -6.80 -12.67
CA PRO A 105 -11.31 -7.03 -13.86
C PRO A 105 -10.51 -6.72 -15.13
N ARG A 106 -10.85 -7.40 -16.24
CA ARG A 106 -10.20 -7.11 -17.53
C ARG A 106 -10.44 -5.68 -17.98
N PRO A 107 -9.38 -4.90 -18.28
CA PRO A 107 -9.52 -3.58 -18.86
C PRO A 107 -10.20 -3.62 -20.24
N ARG A 108 -10.96 -2.58 -20.56
CA ARG A 108 -11.66 -2.46 -21.86
C ARG A 108 -10.76 -1.94 -22.97
N SER A 109 -9.71 -1.16 -22.64
CA SER A 109 -8.78 -0.62 -23.62
C SER A 109 -7.80 -1.69 -24.13
N ALA A 110 -7.44 -1.65 -25.40
CA ALA A 110 -6.51 -2.63 -25.98
C ALA A 110 -5.13 -2.62 -25.31
N GLY A 111 -4.60 -1.45 -24.99
CA GLY A 111 -3.31 -1.30 -24.31
C GLY A 111 -3.36 -1.83 -22.88
N GLY A 112 -4.39 -1.45 -22.11
CA GLY A 112 -4.60 -1.96 -20.76
C GLY A 112 -4.80 -3.48 -20.74
N LEU A 113 -5.55 -4.03 -21.69
CA LEU A 113 -5.75 -5.47 -21.78
C LEU A 113 -4.45 -6.24 -22.07
N ALA A 114 -3.56 -5.71 -22.90
CA ALA A 114 -2.28 -6.36 -23.19
C ALA A 114 -1.36 -6.37 -21.94
N ALA A 115 -1.30 -5.27 -21.21
CA ALA A 115 -0.56 -5.16 -19.95
C ALA A 115 -1.14 -6.11 -18.89
N TRP A 116 -2.45 -6.04 -18.64
CA TRP A 116 -3.16 -6.91 -17.70
C TRP A 116 -2.97 -8.40 -18.00
N LYS A 117 -3.04 -8.83 -19.28
CA LYS A 117 -2.81 -10.23 -19.66
C LYS A 117 -1.39 -10.69 -19.35
N ARG A 118 -0.40 -9.83 -19.58
CA ARG A 118 1.00 -10.15 -19.26
C ARG A 118 1.17 -10.41 -17.78
N GLU A 119 0.65 -9.54 -16.94
CA GLU A 119 0.68 -9.63 -15.51
C GLU A 119 -0.06 -10.86 -14.99
N MET A 120 -1.33 -11.01 -15.32
CA MET A 120 -2.14 -12.16 -14.90
C MET A 120 -1.60 -13.52 -15.38
N SER A 121 -0.70 -13.56 -16.35
CA SER A 121 -0.06 -14.81 -16.80
C SER A 121 1.15 -15.23 -15.93
N HIS A 122 1.68 -14.32 -15.12
CA HIS A 122 2.83 -14.58 -14.24
C HIS A 122 2.45 -14.67 -12.76
N ALA A 123 1.30 -14.11 -12.38
CA ALA A 123 0.89 -14.02 -10.99
C ALA A 123 0.70 -15.39 -10.32
N SER A 124 1.27 -15.55 -9.14
CA SER A 124 1.14 -16.72 -8.28
C SER A 124 0.68 -16.31 -6.88
N PRO A 125 -0.38 -16.94 -6.34
CA PRO A 125 -0.93 -16.54 -5.05
C PRO A 125 0.07 -16.77 -3.91
N MET A 126 0.14 -15.83 -3.00
CA MET A 126 0.90 -15.95 -1.78
C MET A 126 0.01 -16.44 -0.62
N ALA A 127 0.64 -17.08 0.35
CA ALA A 127 -0.04 -17.54 1.54
C ALA A 127 -0.53 -16.36 2.40
N PRO A 128 -1.58 -16.59 3.23
CA PRO A 128 -2.07 -15.58 4.17
C PRO A 128 -0.95 -15.05 5.06
N PRO A 129 -0.95 -13.74 5.33
CA PRO A 129 0.13 -13.07 6.04
C PRO A 129 0.07 -13.24 7.54
N ALA A 130 1.12 -12.77 8.18
CA ALA A 130 1.16 -12.38 9.58
C ALA A 130 0.97 -10.85 9.65
N PHE A 131 0.30 -10.36 10.69
CA PHE A 131 -0.08 -8.94 10.80
C PHE A 131 0.53 -8.25 12.00
N LEU A 132 0.85 -6.98 11.83
CA LEU A 132 1.09 -6.00 12.90
C LEU A 132 0.11 -4.84 12.72
N THR A 133 -0.54 -4.40 13.79
CA THR A 133 -1.47 -3.27 13.79
C THR A 133 -0.91 -2.06 14.51
N GLU A 134 -1.04 -0.88 13.94
CA GLU A 134 -0.73 0.41 14.57
C GLU A 134 -1.88 1.41 14.43
N THR A 135 -2.03 2.31 15.43
CA THR A 135 -3.12 3.28 15.50
C THR A 135 -2.77 4.61 14.84
N ARG A 136 -3.69 5.17 14.04
CA ARG A 136 -3.52 6.45 13.33
C ARG A 136 -4.62 7.48 13.61
N ALA A 137 -4.26 8.76 13.40
CA ALA A 137 -5.18 9.90 13.33
C ALA A 137 -5.07 10.61 11.97
N GLN A 138 -6.17 11.07 11.39
CA GLN A 138 -6.28 11.59 10.01
C GLN A 138 -6.27 13.13 9.94
N ALA A 139 -5.84 13.68 8.80
CA ALA A 139 -5.87 15.10 8.46
C ALA A 139 -6.74 15.40 7.23
N ALA A 140 -7.26 16.64 7.14
CA ALA A 140 -8.10 17.14 6.05
C ALA A 140 -7.30 17.26 4.74
N ILE A 141 -7.99 17.03 3.60
CA ILE A 141 -7.40 17.02 2.25
C ILE A 141 -7.81 18.29 1.50
N THR A 142 -6.85 18.96 0.84
CA THR A 142 -7.04 20.10 -0.07
C THR A 142 -6.27 19.83 -1.37
N THR A 143 -6.35 20.72 -2.38
CA THR A 143 -5.53 20.61 -3.62
C THR A 143 -4.03 20.60 -3.31
N ASP A 144 -3.62 21.33 -2.27
CA ASP A 144 -2.33 21.15 -1.61
C ASP A 144 -2.59 20.32 -0.36
N SER A 145 -1.93 19.19 -0.23
CA SER A 145 -2.08 18.28 0.89
C SER A 145 -0.85 18.33 1.79
N ASP A 146 -1.06 18.23 3.10
CA ASP A 146 0.06 18.11 4.04
C ASP A 146 0.83 16.79 3.88
N ASN A 147 0.20 15.76 3.30
CA ASN A 147 0.76 14.42 3.27
C ASN A 147 0.64 13.67 1.94
N TRP A 148 -0.20 14.10 0.99
CA TRP A 148 -0.42 13.42 -0.29
C TRP A 148 0.22 14.13 -1.46
N SER A 149 0.80 13.37 -2.39
CA SER A 149 1.26 13.82 -3.70
C SER A 149 0.83 12.80 -4.75
N GLY A 150 0.24 13.25 -5.86
CA GLY A 150 -0.25 12.37 -6.92
C GLY A 150 -1.50 12.87 -7.61
N TYR A 151 -2.37 11.94 -8.01
CA TYR A 151 -3.61 12.25 -8.70
C TYR A 151 -4.83 11.64 -8.04
N VAL A 152 -5.94 12.41 -8.05
CA VAL A 152 -7.24 12.03 -7.52
C VAL A 152 -8.31 12.34 -8.56
N ALA A 153 -9.03 11.31 -9.01
CA ALA A 153 -10.25 11.47 -9.79
C ALA A 153 -11.45 11.57 -8.84
N THR A 154 -12.37 12.51 -9.05
CA THR A 154 -13.54 12.71 -8.17
C THR A 154 -14.86 12.63 -8.92
N GLY A 155 -15.92 12.27 -8.22
CA GLY A 155 -17.29 12.18 -8.72
C GLY A 155 -18.34 12.13 -7.62
N PRO A 156 -19.63 12.06 -7.95
CA PRO A 156 -20.68 11.80 -6.95
C PRO A 156 -20.46 10.52 -6.17
N THR A 157 -21.06 10.41 -5.00
CA THR A 157 -21.05 9.17 -4.17
C THR A 157 -21.43 7.96 -5.01
N GLY A 158 -20.66 6.89 -4.90
CA GLY A 158 -20.86 5.66 -5.65
C GLY A 158 -20.29 5.66 -7.08
N THR A 159 -19.50 6.68 -7.46
CA THR A 159 -18.89 6.75 -8.79
C THR A 159 -17.76 5.75 -8.98
N PHE A 160 -16.95 5.54 -7.94
CA PHE A 160 -15.75 4.72 -8.05
C PHE A 160 -15.91 3.39 -7.31
N ASP A 161 -15.64 2.30 -8.04
CA ASP A 161 -15.58 0.95 -7.51
C ASP A 161 -14.16 0.37 -7.59
N GLN A 162 -13.23 1.06 -8.26
CA GLN A 162 -11.86 0.59 -8.42
C GLN A 162 -10.89 1.76 -8.57
N ALA A 163 -9.76 1.64 -7.87
CA ALA A 163 -8.53 2.36 -8.13
C ALA A 163 -7.41 1.36 -8.39
N GLU A 164 -6.46 1.71 -9.26
CA GLU A 164 -5.33 0.85 -9.61
C GLU A 164 -4.12 1.73 -9.92
N ALA A 165 -2.97 1.40 -9.33
CA ALA A 165 -1.71 2.06 -9.58
C ALA A 165 -0.60 1.05 -9.88
N TRP A 166 0.05 1.22 -11.04
CA TRP A 166 1.23 0.45 -11.43
C TRP A 166 2.44 1.36 -11.36
N TYR A 167 3.42 0.98 -10.58
CA TYR A 167 4.61 1.78 -10.37
C TYR A 167 5.86 0.92 -10.22
N TYR A 168 7.02 1.54 -10.46
CA TYR A 168 8.28 0.94 -10.02
C TYR A 168 8.50 1.28 -8.57
N GLU A 169 8.75 0.25 -7.75
CA GLU A 169 9.08 0.43 -6.34
C GLU A 169 10.26 1.38 -6.20
N PRO A 170 10.10 2.52 -5.49
CA PRO A 170 11.14 3.54 -5.47
C PRO A 170 12.35 3.11 -4.69
N THR A 171 13.53 3.50 -5.18
CA THR A 171 14.76 3.46 -4.38
C THR A 171 14.75 4.60 -3.38
N TYR A 172 14.94 4.30 -2.11
CA TYR A 172 15.03 5.28 -1.05
C TYR A 172 16.48 5.62 -0.70
N TYR A 173 16.80 6.91 -0.71
CA TYR A 173 18.13 7.42 -0.51
C TYR A 173 18.29 8.01 0.90
N ALA A 174 19.53 8.14 1.35
CA ALA A 174 19.81 8.83 2.60
C ALA A 174 19.23 10.25 2.59
N SER A 175 18.63 10.64 3.71
CA SER A 175 18.01 11.94 3.91
C SER A 175 18.72 12.70 5.03
N SER A 176 18.68 14.05 4.95
CA SER A 176 19.11 14.92 6.04
C SER A 176 18.12 15.00 7.20
N CYS A 177 16.86 14.59 6.95
CA CYS A 177 15.82 14.52 7.97
C CYS A 177 15.86 13.19 8.71
N SER A 178 15.52 13.20 10.01
CA SER A 178 15.29 11.99 10.83
C SER A 178 13.83 11.50 10.69
N THR A 179 13.58 10.27 11.06
CA THR A 179 12.20 9.69 11.08
C THR A 179 11.49 9.83 9.73
N ASN A 180 12.15 9.35 8.67
CA ASN A 180 11.61 9.41 7.33
C ASN A 180 10.71 8.20 7.07
N ALA A 181 9.54 8.45 6.46
CA ALA A 181 8.68 7.39 5.96
C ALA A 181 8.01 7.83 4.65
N ALA A 182 7.63 6.87 3.84
CA ALA A 182 6.79 7.06 2.66
C ALA A 182 5.91 5.84 2.46
N VAL A 183 4.71 6.04 1.94
CA VAL A 183 3.85 4.99 1.40
C VAL A 183 3.45 5.37 -0.01
N VAL A 184 3.31 4.37 -0.88
CA VAL A 184 2.86 4.51 -2.26
C VAL A 184 1.67 3.60 -2.45
N TRP A 185 0.52 4.14 -2.93
CA TRP A 185 -0.71 3.40 -2.87
C TRP A 185 -1.76 3.77 -3.94
N ALA A 186 -2.71 2.86 -4.14
CA ALA A 186 -3.98 3.10 -4.83
C ALA A 186 -5.13 3.02 -3.83
N GLY A 187 -6.17 3.86 -3.97
CA GLY A 187 -7.29 3.90 -3.04
C GLY A 187 -8.61 4.34 -3.63
N VAL A 188 -9.70 4.01 -2.95
CA VAL A 188 -11.07 4.41 -3.28
C VAL A 188 -11.71 5.10 -2.08
N GLY A 189 -12.06 6.39 -2.24
CA GLY A 189 -12.64 7.25 -1.21
C GLY A 189 -11.62 8.14 -0.50
N GLY A 190 -12.05 8.90 0.49
CA GLY A 190 -11.16 9.64 1.40
C GLY A 190 -10.77 11.05 0.96
N PHE A 191 -11.17 11.54 -0.22
CA PHE A 191 -10.76 12.85 -0.71
C PHE A 191 -11.74 13.98 -0.39
N SER A 192 -13.00 13.70 -0.17
CA SER A 192 -14.05 14.73 -0.05
C SER A 192 -14.12 15.43 1.30
N GLY A 193 -13.49 14.88 2.35
CA GLY A 193 -13.53 15.51 3.68
C GLY A 193 -12.64 14.86 4.74
N THR A 194 -12.71 15.41 5.94
CA THR A 194 -12.08 14.82 7.12
C THR A 194 -12.92 13.65 7.62
N ASN A 195 -12.32 12.50 7.80
CA ASN A 195 -12.93 11.23 8.22
C ASN A 195 -13.76 10.50 7.15
N ASP A 196 -13.60 10.85 5.87
CA ASP A 196 -14.21 10.08 4.81
C ASP A 196 -13.58 8.68 4.73
N PRO A 197 -14.39 7.64 4.57
CA PRO A 197 -13.89 6.29 4.42
C PRO A 197 -12.98 6.14 3.21
N LEU A 198 -11.87 5.44 3.40
CA LEU A 198 -10.86 5.18 2.38
C LEU A 198 -10.43 3.72 2.47
N GLY A 199 -10.63 2.96 1.40
CA GLY A 199 -9.97 1.67 1.20
C GLY A 199 -8.73 1.87 0.35
N GLN A 200 -7.56 1.38 0.78
CA GLN A 200 -6.30 1.57 0.06
C GLN A 200 -5.33 0.42 0.27
N ASP A 201 -4.47 0.19 -0.71
CA ASP A 201 -3.38 -0.77 -0.66
C ASP A 201 -2.12 -0.23 -1.35
N GLY A 202 -0.94 -0.66 -0.90
CA GLY A 202 0.30 -0.12 -1.40
C GLY A 202 1.56 -0.73 -0.78
N THR A 203 2.70 -0.05 -0.98
CA THR A 203 3.99 -0.38 -0.37
C THR A 203 4.46 0.71 0.59
N ALA A 204 5.36 0.37 1.50
CA ALA A 204 5.82 1.28 2.55
C ALA A 204 7.33 1.28 2.72
N HIS A 205 7.87 2.42 3.18
CA HIS A 205 9.25 2.58 3.63
C HIS A 205 9.29 3.38 4.93
N GLY A 206 10.04 2.88 5.92
CA GLY A 206 10.22 3.56 7.21
C GLY A 206 8.97 3.61 8.10
N VAL A 207 7.92 2.86 7.76
CA VAL A 207 6.70 2.73 8.57
C VAL A 207 6.92 1.65 9.62
N PRO A 208 6.77 1.97 10.92
CA PRO A 208 6.90 0.97 11.97
C PRO A 208 5.95 -0.21 11.76
N GLY A 209 6.47 -1.43 11.90
CA GLY A 209 5.69 -2.65 11.74
C GLY A 209 5.50 -3.12 10.29
N VAL A 210 5.91 -2.35 9.31
CA VAL A 210 5.95 -2.74 7.89
C VAL A 210 7.42 -2.84 7.47
N SER A 211 7.81 -3.90 6.77
CA SER A 211 9.15 -3.99 6.19
C SER A 211 9.33 -2.92 5.10
N ASN A 212 10.58 -2.48 4.88
CA ASN A 212 10.86 -1.61 3.75
C ASN A 212 10.47 -2.31 2.45
N HIS A 213 9.73 -1.61 1.59
CA HIS A 213 9.08 -2.13 0.38
C HIS A 213 8.00 -3.20 0.66
N GLY A 214 7.58 -3.35 1.92
CA GLY A 214 6.51 -4.27 2.31
C GLY A 214 5.14 -3.77 1.85
N ALA A 215 4.33 -4.69 1.29
CA ALA A 215 2.97 -4.38 0.92
C ALA A 215 2.04 -4.35 2.15
N TRP A 216 0.99 -3.54 2.06
CA TRP A 216 0.02 -3.32 3.14
C TRP A 216 -1.35 -2.95 2.57
N TYR A 217 -2.40 -3.08 3.38
CA TYR A 217 -3.72 -2.51 3.12
C TYR A 217 -4.24 -1.75 4.33
N GLU A 218 -5.21 -0.88 4.12
CA GLU A 218 -5.91 -0.12 5.15
C GLU A 218 -7.35 0.14 4.72
N VAL A 219 -8.29 0.11 5.67
CA VAL A 219 -9.67 0.56 5.49
C VAL A 219 -9.98 1.57 6.59
N TYR A 220 -9.75 2.83 6.29
CA TYR A 220 -10.01 3.90 7.24
C TYR A 220 -11.53 4.19 7.35
N PRO A 221 -12.12 4.39 8.54
CA PRO A 221 -11.47 4.39 9.85
C PRO A 221 -11.46 3.03 10.56
N ASP A 222 -11.87 1.94 9.91
CA ASP A 222 -12.09 0.63 10.53
C ASP A 222 -10.78 0.02 11.04
N ILE A 223 -9.75 0.02 10.20
CA ILE A 223 -8.41 -0.47 10.52
C ILE A 223 -7.34 0.48 9.99
N ASN A 224 -6.17 0.39 10.57
CA ASN A 224 -4.96 1.11 10.14
C ASN A 224 -4.14 0.27 9.16
N ILE A 225 -3.00 0.81 8.70
CA ILE A 225 -2.03 0.07 7.89
C ILE A 225 -1.78 -1.32 8.48
N THR A 226 -2.12 -2.34 7.71
CA THR A 226 -1.95 -3.75 8.04
C THR A 226 -1.01 -4.38 7.02
N PRO A 227 0.21 -4.80 7.43
CA PRO A 227 1.17 -5.39 6.50
C PRO A 227 0.71 -6.75 6.01
N VAL A 228 1.10 -7.08 4.77
CA VAL A 228 0.96 -8.41 4.20
C VAL A 228 2.34 -9.00 3.90
N SER A 229 2.40 -10.29 3.59
CA SER A 229 3.67 -10.99 3.40
C SER A 229 4.32 -10.79 2.03
N LEU A 230 3.82 -9.88 1.20
CA LEU A 230 4.44 -9.47 -0.05
C LEU A 230 5.47 -8.38 0.22
N GLU A 231 6.71 -8.57 -0.22
CA GLU A 231 7.78 -7.57 -0.16
C GLU A 231 8.35 -7.37 -1.56
N GLY A 232 8.43 -6.12 -1.99
CA GLY A 232 9.17 -5.69 -3.16
C GLY A 232 10.65 -5.42 -2.86
N SER A 233 11.35 -4.93 -3.85
CA SER A 233 12.70 -4.38 -3.78
C SER A 233 12.79 -3.16 -4.70
N ASP A 234 13.84 -2.36 -4.54
CA ASP A 234 14.13 -1.23 -5.42
C ASP A 234 13.95 -1.61 -6.90
N GLY A 235 13.06 -0.92 -7.60
CA GLY A 235 12.81 -1.09 -9.02
C GLY A 235 11.90 -2.26 -9.39
N ASP A 236 11.37 -3.03 -8.45
CA ASP A 236 10.35 -4.03 -8.74
C ASP A 236 9.08 -3.35 -9.29
N TYR A 237 8.37 -4.04 -10.19
CA TYR A 237 7.19 -3.53 -10.83
C TYR A 237 5.95 -3.98 -10.07
N MET A 238 5.35 -3.06 -9.35
CA MET A 238 4.23 -3.30 -8.44
C MET A 238 2.90 -2.94 -9.10
N ASP A 239 1.85 -3.73 -8.84
CA ASP A 239 0.45 -3.39 -9.11
C ASP A 239 -0.36 -3.44 -7.82
N MET A 240 -0.98 -2.33 -7.48
CA MET A 240 -1.85 -2.17 -6.33
C MET A 240 -3.26 -1.85 -6.81
N SER A 241 -4.23 -2.61 -6.36
CA SER A 241 -5.60 -2.52 -6.86
C SER A 241 -6.62 -2.66 -5.74
N THR A 242 -7.24 -1.55 -5.38
CA THR A 242 -8.36 -1.49 -4.44
C THR A 242 -9.68 -1.55 -5.19
N ILE A 243 -10.56 -2.52 -4.85
CA ILE A 243 -11.83 -2.77 -5.53
C ILE A 243 -12.95 -2.89 -4.51
N TRP A 244 -13.98 -2.05 -4.61
CA TRP A 244 -15.20 -2.13 -3.81
C TRP A 244 -16.22 -3.07 -4.45
N ASN A 245 -16.77 -3.99 -3.67
CA ASN A 245 -17.92 -4.83 -4.08
C ASN A 245 -19.19 -4.40 -3.34
N ASN A 246 -20.03 -3.66 -4.04
CA ASN A 246 -21.27 -3.12 -3.46
C ASN A 246 -22.32 -4.19 -3.11
N SER A 247 -22.35 -5.33 -3.80
CA SER A 247 -23.36 -6.39 -3.56
C SER A 247 -23.05 -7.23 -2.32
N GLN A 248 -21.77 -7.38 -1.99
CA GLN A 248 -21.32 -8.22 -0.86
C GLN A 248 -20.66 -7.39 0.25
N GLN A 249 -20.57 -6.06 0.09
CA GLN A 249 -20.04 -5.10 1.06
C GLN A 249 -18.64 -5.48 1.55
N TYR A 250 -17.66 -5.42 0.64
CA TYR A 250 -16.24 -5.59 0.97
C TYR A 250 -15.34 -4.78 0.04
N TYR A 251 -14.16 -4.44 0.53
CA TYR A 251 -13.02 -4.12 -0.32
C TYR A 251 -12.27 -5.40 -0.68
N ALA A 252 -11.95 -5.58 -1.96
CA ALA A 252 -10.94 -6.54 -2.39
C ALA A 252 -9.65 -5.77 -2.66
N PHE A 253 -8.55 -6.25 -2.10
CA PHE A 253 -7.21 -5.73 -2.32
C PHE A 253 -6.40 -6.76 -3.11
N TYR A 254 -5.81 -6.31 -4.20
CA TYR A 254 -4.90 -7.11 -5.00
C TYR A 254 -3.56 -6.39 -5.07
N MET A 255 -2.55 -6.98 -4.47
CA MET A 255 -1.19 -6.47 -4.40
C MET A 255 -0.28 -7.46 -5.12
N ASP A 256 0.41 -7.03 -6.17
CA ASP A 256 1.27 -7.87 -7.01
C ASP A 256 2.66 -7.27 -7.19
N ASP A 257 3.67 -8.11 -7.06
CA ASP A 257 5.02 -7.85 -7.54
C ASP A 257 5.20 -8.60 -8.87
N SER A 258 4.94 -7.91 -9.96
CA SER A 258 5.04 -8.46 -11.31
C SER A 258 6.48 -8.85 -11.69
N THR A 259 7.49 -8.34 -11.00
CA THR A 259 8.91 -8.71 -11.21
C THR A 259 9.17 -10.13 -10.72
N THR A 260 8.63 -10.46 -9.53
CA THR A 260 8.80 -11.80 -8.94
C THR A 260 7.65 -12.75 -9.30
N GLY A 261 6.51 -12.22 -9.76
CA GLY A 261 5.30 -12.96 -10.07
C GLY A 261 4.55 -13.46 -8.83
N HIS A 262 4.72 -12.79 -7.69
CA HIS A 262 3.99 -13.10 -6.47
C HIS A 262 2.92 -12.06 -6.18
N TYR A 263 1.76 -12.50 -5.68
CA TYR A 263 0.71 -11.59 -5.27
C TYR A 263 -0.01 -12.03 -3.99
N VAL A 264 -0.67 -11.06 -3.36
CA VAL A 264 -1.65 -11.28 -2.30
C VAL A 264 -3.00 -10.77 -2.79
N SER A 265 -4.05 -11.56 -2.60
CA SER A 265 -5.43 -11.14 -2.81
C SER A 265 -6.25 -11.42 -1.57
N LEU A 266 -6.96 -10.41 -1.07
CA LEU A 266 -7.79 -10.52 0.13
C LEU A 266 -9.09 -9.72 -0.01
N ARG A 267 -10.07 -10.01 0.84
CA ARG A 267 -11.30 -9.24 1.03
C ARG A 267 -11.42 -8.79 2.47
N TYR A 268 -11.73 -7.51 2.64
CA TYR A 268 -12.08 -6.92 3.93
C TYR A 268 -13.58 -6.57 3.93
N TYR A 269 -14.36 -7.25 4.76
CA TYR A 269 -15.81 -7.08 4.82
C TYR A 269 -16.17 -5.93 5.76
N THR A 270 -16.84 -4.91 5.19
CA THR A 270 -17.32 -3.74 5.91
C THR A 270 -18.46 -3.08 5.15
N SER A 271 -19.29 -2.30 5.84
CA SER A 271 -20.23 -1.36 5.23
C SER A 271 -19.66 0.08 5.11
N THR A 272 -18.44 0.28 5.59
CA THR A 272 -17.77 1.60 5.62
C THR A 272 -17.14 1.88 4.25
N HIS A 273 -17.69 2.84 3.50
CA HIS A 273 -17.18 3.27 2.21
C HIS A 273 -17.67 4.66 1.84
N ASP A 274 -16.92 5.39 1.03
CA ASP A 274 -17.32 6.68 0.44
C ASP A 274 -17.52 6.61 -1.07
N ARG A 275 -16.50 6.17 -1.84
CA ARG A 275 -16.55 5.96 -3.29
C ARG A 275 -16.79 7.24 -4.11
N THR A 276 -16.44 8.39 -3.56
CA THR A 276 -16.48 9.70 -4.24
C THR A 276 -15.21 10.00 -5.01
N SER A 277 -14.15 9.23 -4.76
CA SER A 277 -12.84 9.44 -5.37
C SER A 277 -12.10 8.13 -5.63
N ALA A 278 -11.08 8.21 -6.48
CA ALA A 278 -10.10 7.17 -6.73
C ALA A 278 -8.72 7.80 -6.88
N GLU A 279 -7.71 7.22 -6.22
CA GLU A 279 -6.41 7.82 -5.96
C GLU A 279 -5.24 6.96 -6.44
N ALA A 280 -4.14 7.64 -6.85
CA ALA A 280 -2.81 7.08 -7.00
C ALA A 280 -1.80 8.06 -6.38
N ILE A 281 -1.22 7.72 -5.24
CA ILE A 281 -0.60 8.65 -4.30
C ILE A 281 0.75 8.15 -3.79
N ALA A 282 1.69 9.09 -3.64
CA ALA A 282 2.82 9.00 -2.73
C ALA A 282 2.50 9.83 -1.48
N GLU A 283 2.71 9.27 -0.29
CA GLU A 283 2.33 9.90 0.97
C GLU A 283 3.44 9.87 2.01
N ARG A 284 3.54 10.92 2.84
CA ARG A 284 4.21 10.86 4.15
C ARG A 284 3.18 10.51 5.23
N PRO A 285 3.25 9.31 5.79
CA PRO A 285 2.24 8.86 6.74
C PRO A 285 2.35 9.59 8.09
N LYS A 286 1.27 9.56 8.88
CA LYS A 286 1.35 9.90 10.30
C LYS A 286 1.86 8.71 11.10
N ILE A 287 2.87 8.96 11.93
CA ILE A 287 3.42 8.00 12.89
C ILE A 287 3.26 8.60 14.28
N ASN A 288 2.62 7.87 15.19
CA ASN A 288 2.32 8.34 16.55
C ASN A 288 1.60 9.71 16.58
N GLY A 289 0.65 9.91 15.65
CA GLY A 289 -0.18 11.11 15.57
C GLY A 289 0.48 12.33 14.90
N SER A 290 1.74 12.25 14.49
CA SER A 290 2.45 13.33 13.79
C SER A 290 2.89 12.88 12.40
N PHE A 291 2.89 13.80 11.42
CA PHE A 291 3.44 13.50 10.11
C PHE A 291 4.94 13.14 10.21
N SER A 292 5.33 12.05 9.57
CA SER A 292 6.74 11.73 9.36
C SER A 292 7.39 12.77 8.44
N ASN A 293 8.72 12.82 8.43
CA ASN A 293 9.41 13.42 7.31
C ASN A 293 9.25 12.54 6.07
N LEU A 294 9.20 13.13 4.88
CA LEU A 294 9.08 12.37 3.64
C LEU A 294 10.40 11.66 3.31
N SER A 295 10.36 10.37 3.05
CA SER A 295 11.52 9.62 2.58
C SER A 295 12.03 10.15 1.24
N ASN A 296 13.34 10.11 1.06
CA ASN A 296 13.98 10.60 -0.16
C ASN A 296 13.92 9.54 -1.27
N PHE A 297 12.86 9.56 -2.06
CA PHE A 297 12.72 8.72 -3.26
C PHE A 297 13.18 9.44 -4.55
N LYS A 298 13.65 10.69 -4.45
CA LYS A 298 14.00 11.56 -5.60
C LYS A 298 12.82 11.70 -6.57
N THR A 299 12.73 10.79 -7.54
CA THR A 299 11.62 10.70 -8.50
C THR A 299 11.21 9.25 -8.63
N MET A 300 9.91 9.01 -8.51
CA MET A 300 9.27 7.72 -8.75
C MET A 300 8.35 7.82 -9.97
N THR A 301 8.00 6.68 -10.55
CA THR A 301 7.17 6.63 -11.75
C THR A 301 5.95 5.76 -11.52
N PHE A 302 4.78 6.38 -11.63
CA PHE A 302 3.52 5.68 -11.84
C PHE A 302 3.38 5.41 -13.34
N ASN A 303 3.57 4.18 -13.75
CA ASN A 303 3.46 3.78 -15.15
C ASN A 303 2.02 3.80 -15.64
N LYS A 304 1.07 3.63 -14.71
CA LYS A 304 -0.36 3.63 -14.97
C LYS A 304 -1.09 3.98 -13.68
N SER A 305 -2.09 4.83 -13.79
CA SER A 305 -3.08 5.06 -12.73
C SER A 305 -4.47 5.02 -13.35
N GLN A 306 -5.36 4.22 -12.77
CA GLN A 306 -6.70 3.99 -13.31
C GLN A 306 -7.77 4.12 -12.23
N ALA A 307 -8.96 4.51 -12.67
CA ALA A 307 -10.18 4.43 -11.90
C ALA A 307 -11.23 3.71 -12.77
N ASN A 308 -11.94 2.74 -12.21
CA ASN A 308 -12.94 1.93 -12.92
C ASN A 308 -12.43 1.38 -14.27
N GLY A 309 -11.17 0.96 -14.34
CA GLY A 309 -10.52 0.42 -15.54
C GLY A 309 -10.23 1.45 -16.65
N SER A 310 -10.33 2.75 -16.37
CA SER A 310 -9.98 3.85 -17.29
C SER A 310 -8.84 4.67 -16.71
N GLY A 311 -7.89 5.11 -17.57
CA GLY A 311 -6.81 5.99 -17.12
C GLY A 311 -7.37 7.24 -16.42
N MET A 312 -6.77 7.65 -15.31
CA MET A 312 -7.23 8.82 -14.53
C MET A 312 -7.26 10.10 -15.38
N ASN A 313 -6.39 10.23 -16.39
CA ASN A 313 -6.40 11.34 -17.34
C ASN A 313 -7.71 11.48 -18.13
N ASN A 314 -8.59 10.49 -18.14
CA ASN A 314 -9.87 10.52 -18.85
C ASN A 314 -11.03 11.07 -17.99
N PHE A 315 -10.80 11.38 -16.73
CA PHE A 315 -11.82 11.93 -15.84
C PHE A 315 -11.84 13.46 -15.90
N SER A 316 -13.03 14.04 -16.05
CA SER A 316 -13.21 15.49 -16.16
C SER A 316 -12.97 16.22 -14.83
N SER A 317 -13.17 15.55 -13.72
CA SER A 317 -12.87 16.05 -12.38
C SER A 317 -11.64 15.32 -11.85
N LEU A 318 -10.46 15.82 -12.24
CA LEU A 318 -9.17 15.26 -11.87
C LEU A 318 -8.35 16.31 -11.13
N TYR A 319 -7.90 15.97 -9.92
CA TYR A 319 -7.04 16.83 -9.12
C TYR A 319 -5.59 16.37 -9.23
N ARG A 320 -4.71 17.33 -9.41
CA ARG A 320 -3.28 17.19 -9.18
C ARG A 320 -2.98 17.66 -7.76
N VAL A 321 -2.54 16.76 -6.92
CA VAL A 321 -2.28 17.03 -5.51
C VAL A 321 -0.78 17.20 -5.31
N ASN A 322 -0.36 18.34 -4.76
CA ASN A 322 1.05 18.56 -4.37
C ASN A 322 1.17 18.43 -2.85
N MET A 323 2.21 17.77 -2.39
CA MET A 323 2.51 17.69 -0.97
C MET A 323 3.27 18.90 -0.50
N THR A 324 2.73 19.61 0.52
CA THR A 324 3.36 20.83 1.07
C THR A 324 3.42 20.75 2.60
N SER A 325 4.31 21.51 3.21
CA SER A 325 4.37 21.69 4.67
C SER A 325 4.80 23.12 5.01
N GLY A 326 3.93 23.86 5.69
CA GLY A 326 4.22 25.25 6.04
C GLY A 326 4.58 26.15 4.84
N GLY A 327 4.04 25.87 3.66
CA GLY A 327 4.34 26.56 2.41
C GLY A 327 5.56 26.04 1.66
N THR A 328 6.28 25.03 2.18
CA THR A 328 7.38 24.35 1.49
C THR A 328 6.82 23.18 0.66
N ALA A 329 7.16 23.09 -0.63
CA ALA A 329 6.82 21.94 -1.45
C ALA A 329 7.67 20.72 -1.05
N LEU A 330 7.02 19.63 -0.65
CA LEU A 330 7.70 18.38 -0.28
C LEU A 330 7.78 17.41 -1.46
N ALA A 331 6.68 17.25 -2.21
CA ALA A 331 6.64 16.47 -3.43
C ALA A 331 5.57 16.99 -4.38
N GLY A 332 5.68 16.63 -5.67
CA GLY A 332 4.68 17.02 -6.65
C GLY A 332 4.73 16.18 -7.92
N PRO A 333 3.54 15.78 -8.46
CA PRO A 333 3.46 14.98 -9.67
C PRO A 333 3.70 15.82 -10.93
N SER A 334 4.30 15.21 -11.97
CA SER A 334 4.36 15.77 -13.32
C SER A 334 2.96 15.89 -13.95
N ALA A 335 2.86 16.40 -15.16
CA ALA A 335 1.62 16.29 -15.93
C ALA A 335 1.28 14.80 -16.19
N ILE A 336 -0.02 14.47 -16.09
CA ILE A 336 -0.51 13.11 -16.35
C ILE A 336 -0.59 12.84 -17.84
N GLY A 337 -0.04 11.71 -18.28
CA GLY A 337 -0.01 11.31 -19.68
C GLY A 337 -1.18 10.39 -20.07
N SER A 338 -1.44 10.32 -21.38
CA SER A 338 -2.53 9.52 -21.94
C SER A 338 -2.09 8.13 -22.45
N SER A 339 -0.79 7.84 -22.53
CA SER A 339 -0.28 6.55 -23.03
C SER A 339 1.00 6.11 -22.29
N PRO A 340 0.98 4.99 -21.57
CA PRO A 340 -0.21 4.28 -21.12
C PRO A 340 -1.09 5.18 -20.25
N GLY A 341 -2.42 4.97 -20.23
CA GLY A 341 -3.35 5.91 -19.60
C GLY A 341 -3.04 6.16 -18.14
N GLY A 342 -2.91 7.45 -17.76
CA GLY A 342 -2.69 7.87 -16.40
C GLY A 342 -1.24 7.76 -15.91
N HIS A 343 -0.23 7.69 -16.78
CA HIS A 343 1.16 7.71 -16.34
C HIS A 343 1.62 9.09 -15.87
N PHE A 344 2.45 9.14 -14.83
CA PHE A 344 3.11 10.35 -14.34
C PHE A 344 4.35 9.99 -13.51
N THR A 345 5.20 10.98 -13.28
CA THR A 345 6.26 10.89 -12.27
C THR A 345 5.90 11.73 -11.07
N ASP A 346 6.31 11.32 -9.89
CA ASP A 346 6.24 12.12 -8.68
C ASP A 346 7.65 12.40 -8.17
N SER A 347 7.94 13.66 -7.85
CA SER A 347 9.27 14.10 -7.46
C SER A 347 9.28 14.67 -6.06
N GLN A 348 10.14 14.12 -5.19
CA GLN A 348 10.41 14.63 -3.87
C GLN A 348 11.36 15.84 -3.96
N HIS A 349 11.02 16.92 -3.29
CA HIS A 349 11.78 18.18 -3.27
C HIS A 349 12.45 18.43 -1.92
N HIS A 350 11.69 18.25 -0.83
CA HIS A 350 12.12 18.42 0.54
C HIS A 350 11.59 17.30 1.42
N CYS A 351 12.26 17.00 2.52
CA CYS A 351 11.81 15.96 3.44
C CYS A 351 10.88 16.51 4.56
N SER A 352 10.88 17.83 4.83
CA SER A 352 10.05 18.51 5.85
C SER A 352 9.81 19.96 5.49
#